data_b2a3bdb27c59d6b0b6e79a5f665eec9c
#
_entry.id   b2a3bdb27c59d6b0b6e79a5f665eec9c
#
_cell.length_a   1.000
_cell.length_b   1.000
_cell.length_c   1.000
_cell.angle_alpha   90.00
_cell.angle_beta   90.00
_cell.angle_gamma   90.00
#
_symmetry.space_group_name_H-M   'P 1'
#
loop_
_entity.id
_entity.type
_entity.pdbx_description
1 polymer ?
#
loop_
_entity_poly.entity_id
_entity_poly.type
_entity_poly.pdbx_seq_one_letter_code
_entity_poly.pdbx_strand_id
1 'polypeptide(L)'
;MSDNIRPETMERITTPELAKAFIDEQLTLIKEQVGDRKVLLALSGGVDSSVVAALLIKAIGRQLVCVHVNHGLLRKGEPEQVIEVFRNQMNADLVYVDAADRFLEKLSGVDEPEEKRKIIGGEFIEVFAEEARKLNDIKFLGQGTIYPDILESDGVKAHHNVGGLPDDMNFELVEPIKLLYKDEVRVIGRELGLPDDMVDRQPFPGPGLGVRCTGAITRERLEAVRESDSILREEFARAGFEGKVWQYFTVVPDFKSTGIKNGKRSFEWPVVIRAVNTKDAMTASVEEIPYELLHYI
;
A
#
# COMPACT_ATOMS: atom_id res chain seq x y z
N MET A 1 11.19 -8.10 28.54
CA MET A 1 9.78 -7.94 28.12
C MET A 1 9.82 -7.96 26.62
N SER A 2 8.89 -8.58 25.92
CA SER A 2 8.97 -8.62 24.45
C SER A 2 8.70 -7.21 23.92
N ASP A 3 9.60 -6.67 23.09
CA ASP A 3 9.52 -5.34 22.47
C ASP A 3 8.30 -5.18 21.53
N ASN A 4 7.45 -6.18 21.48
CA ASN A 4 6.27 -6.28 20.62
C ASN A 4 4.94 -6.13 21.39
N ILE A 5 4.97 -5.76 22.67
CA ILE A 5 3.76 -5.50 23.44
C ILE A 5 3.62 -4.00 23.62
N ARG A 6 2.50 -3.43 23.13
CA ARG A 6 2.17 -2.03 23.39
C ARG A 6 1.97 -1.82 24.90
N PRO A 7 2.73 -0.92 25.55
CA PRO A 7 2.53 -0.64 26.96
C PRO A 7 1.12 -0.08 27.22
N GLU A 8 0.46 -0.52 28.30
CA GLU A 8 -0.84 0.03 28.72
C GLU A 8 -0.78 1.54 29.01
N THR A 9 0.40 2.01 29.40
CA THR A 9 0.67 3.44 29.68
C THR A 9 0.92 4.27 28.42
N MET A 10 1.04 3.64 27.24
CA MET A 10 1.24 4.36 25.99
C MET A 10 -0.04 5.04 25.57
N GLU A 11 -0.06 6.37 25.67
CA GLU A 11 -1.19 7.20 25.26
C GLU A 11 -1.48 7.04 23.78
N ARG A 12 -2.77 7.14 23.39
CA ARG A 12 -3.20 7.13 21.98
C ARG A 12 -2.83 8.45 21.31
N ILE A 13 -2.17 8.37 20.17
CA ILE A 13 -1.76 9.55 19.39
C ILE A 13 -2.93 10.03 18.55
N THR A 14 -3.67 11.00 19.11
CA THR A 14 -4.90 11.53 18.51
C THR A 14 -4.80 13.01 18.16
N THR A 15 -3.74 13.69 18.58
CA THR A 15 -3.54 15.13 18.34
C THR A 15 -2.20 15.42 17.67
N PRO A 16 -2.05 16.56 16.99
CA PRO A 16 -0.78 16.98 16.40
C PRO A 16 0.37 17.10 17.41
N GLU A 17 0.08 17.54 18.65
CA GLU A 17 1.08 17.68 19.70
C GLU A 17 1.67 16.34 20.12
N LEU A 18 0.80 15.32 20.29
CA LEU A 18 1.22 13.94 20.60
C LEU A 18 1.99 13.33 19.43
N ALA A 19 1.55 13.58 18.19
CA ALA A 19 2.26 13.12 17.00
C ALA A 19 3.66 13.75 16.92
N LYS A 20 3.80 15.04 17.18
CA LYS A 20 5.09 15.73 17.18
C LYS A 20 6.03 15.16 18.24
N ALA A 21 5.55 14.95 19.46
CA ALA A 21 6.33 14.34 20.53
C ALA A 21 6.82 12.94 20.16
N PHE A 22 5.94 12.11 19.60
CA PHE A 22 6.30 10.79 19.09
C PHE A 22 7.34 10.86 17.97
N ILE A 23 7.16 11.76 17.00
CA ILE A 23 8.13 11.96 15.91
C ILE A 23 9.50 12.29 16.49
N ASP A 24 9.61 13.27 17.38
CA ASP A 24 10.88 13.71 17.96
C ASP A 24 11.58 12.56 18.72
N GLU A 25 10.83 11.73 19.45
CA GLU A 25 11.33 10.51 20.08
C GLU A 25 11.85 9.51 19.05
N GLN A 26 11.05 9.20 18.02
CA GLN A 26 11.44 8.24 16.99
C GLN A 26 12.66 8.70 16.18
N LEU A 27 12.78 10.00 15.90
CA LEU A 27 13.97 10.53 15.23
C LEU A 27 15.26 10.27 16.02
N THR A 28 15.19 10.35 17.35
CA THR A 28 16.31 10.06 18.23
C THR A 28 16.64 8.57 18.22
N LEU A 29 15.64 7.71 18.43
CA LEU A 29 15.80 6.24 18.44
C LEU A 29 16.35 5.71 17.12
N ILE A 30 15.82 6.20 15.99
CA ILE A 30 16.30 5.80 14.65
C ILE A 30 17.77 6.18 14.47
N LYS A 31 18.17 7.39 14.84
CA LYS A 31 19.58 7.83 14.74
C LYS A 31 20.51 6.97 15.59
N GLU A 32 20.11 6.65 16.81
CA GLU A 32 20.89 5.79 17.71
C GLU A 32 21.01 4.36 17.18
N GLN A 33 19.92 3.79 16.65
CA GLN A 33 19.90 2.44 16.10
C GLN A 33 20.72 2.32 14.82
N VAL A 34 20.55 3.26 13.90
CA VAL A 34 21.13 3.19 12.55
C VAL A 34 22.60 3.64 12.53
N GLY A 35 22.95 4.66 13.32
CA GLY A 35 24.29 5.25 13.32
C GLY A 35 24.66 5.80 11.93
N ASP A 36 25.79 5.38 11.40
CA ASP A 36 26.33 5.77 10.10
C ASP A 36 25.96 4.81 8.96
N ARG A 37 25.14 3.79 9.24
CA ARG A 37 24.75 2.74 8.29
C ARG A 37 23.60 3.17 7.40
N LYS A 38 23.37 2.38 6.34
CA LYS A 38 22.24 2.58 5.43
C LYS A 38 21.04 1.71 5.78
N VAL A 39 19.88 2.24 5.50
CA VAL A 39 18.57 1.57 5.63
C VAL A 39 17.98 1.40 4.24
N LEU A 40 17.48 0.22 3.93
CA LEU A 40 16.67 -0.07 2.75
C LEU A 40 15.20 -0.10 3.15
N LEU A 41 14.31 0.44 2.33
CA LEU A 41 12.87 0.41 2.55
C LEU A 41 12.13 0.06 1.25
N ALA A 42 11.28 -0.96 1.31
CA ALA A 42 10.30 -1.20 0.26
C ALA A 42 9.15 -0.20 0.40
N LEU A 43 9.10 0.77 -0.50
CA LEU A 43 8.10 1.84 -0.49
C LEU A 43 6.91 1.45 -1.37
N SER A 44 5.88 0.86 -0.77
CA SER A 44 4.69 0.39 -1.50
C SER A 44 3.73 1.51 -1.93
N GLY A 45 3.88 2.71 -1.37
CA GLY A 45 2.92 3.81 -1.53
C GLY A 45 1.70 3.73 -0.59
N GLY A 46 1.61 2.68 0.24
CA GLY A 46 0.63 2.62 1.34
C GLY A 46 1.02 3.55 2.48
N VAL A 47 0.04 3.98 3.31
CA VAL A 47 0.29 4.97 4.37
C VAL A 47 1.38 4.54 5.34
N ASP A 48 1.46 3.25 5.72
CA ASP A 48 2.43 2.78 6.71
C ASP A 48 3.86 2.90 6.19
N SER A 49 4.15 2.36 5.01
CA SER A 49 5.47 2.50 4.38
C SER A 49 5.83 3.96 4.10
N SER A 50 4.84 4.80 3.79
CA SER A 50 5.02 6.23 3.55
C SER A 50 5.39 6.99 4.82
N VAL A 51 4.75 6.68 5.94
CA VAL A 51 5.08 7.27 7.26
C VAL A 51 6.47 6.83 7.72
N VAL A 52 6.81 5.55 7.55
CA VAL A 52 8.17 5.05 7.84
C VAL A 52 9.21 5.75 6.97
N ALA A 53 8.94 5.89 5.65
CA ALA A 53 9.85 6.63 4.76
C ALA A 53 10.06 8.07 5.22
N ALA A 54 8.98 8.80 5.56
CA ALA A 54 9.06 10.18 6.01
C ALA A 54 9.83 10.33 7.34
N LEU A 55 9.63 9.42 8.30
CA LEU A 55 10.40 9.37 9.55
C LEU A 55 11.89 9.13 9.28
N LEU A 56 12.21 8.12 8.46
CA LEU A 56 13.59 7.78 8.11
C LEU A 56 14.28 8.91 7.34
N ILE A 57 13.60 9.53 6.36
CA ILE A 57 14.15 10.70 5.64
C ILE A 57 14.49 11.81 6.62
N LYS A 58 13.60 12.10 7.56
CA LYS A 58 13.79 13.17 8.56
C LYS A 58 14.89 12.84 9.56
N ALA A 59 15.06 11.56 9.93
CA ALA A 59 16.05 11.12 10.89
C ALA A 59 17.46 11.00 10.28
N ILE A 60 17.60 10.32 9.15
CA ILE A 60 18.89 9.86 8.59
C ILE A 60 19.14 10.31 7.15
N GLY A 61 18.19 11.02 6.53
CA GLY A 61 18.35 11.63 5.20
C GLY A 61 18.78 10.63 4.13
N ARG A 62 19.92 10.86 3.49
CA ARG A 62 20.43 10.04 2.38
C ARG A 62 21.00 8.66 2.78
N GLN A 63 20.99 8.31 4.06
CA GLN A 63 21.27 6.95 4.49
C GLN A 63 20.10 6.02 4.21
N LEU A 64 18.88 6.57 3.97
CA LEU A 64 17.74 5.82 3.50
C LEU A 64 17.78 5.65 1.98
N VAL A 65 17.63 4.42 1.51
CA VAL A 65 17.36 4.08 0.12
C VAL A 65 15.95 3.48 0.05
N CYS A 66 15.06 4.12 -0.69
CA CYS A 66 13.72 3.61 -0.95
C CYS A 66 13.69 2.86 -2.28
N VAL A 67 13.05 1.69 -2.31
CA VAL A 67 12.76 0.96 -3.55
C VAL A 67 11.26 0.94 -3.77
N HIS A 68 10.79 1.52 -4.86
CA HIS A 68 9.40 1.44 -5.30
C HIS A 68 9.30 0.58 -6.54
N VAL A 69 8.55 -0.52 -6.44
CA VAL A 69 8.32 -1.46 -7.54
C VAL A 69 6.94 -1.18 -8.14
N ASN A 70 6.92 -0.72 -9.39
CA ASN A 70 5.71 -0.70 -10.20
C ASN A 70 5.49 -2.08 -10.80
N HIS A 71 4.62 -2.86 -10.19
CA HIS A 71 4.24 -4.20 -10.68
C HIS A 71 3.08 -4.18 -11.69
N GLY A 72 2.68 -3.02 -12.16
CA GLY A 72 1.60 -2.86 -13.14
C GLY A 72 0.18 -3.05 -12.60
N LEU A 73 0.02 -3.42 -11.31
CA LEU A 73 -1.28 -3.68 -10.69
C LEU A 73 -1.69 -2.56 -9.72
N LEU A 74 -0.97 -1.44 -9.73
CA LEU A 74 -1.28 -0.24 -8.95
C LEU A 74 -2.44 0.53 -9.57
N ARG A 75 -3.09 1.37 -8.77
CA ARG A 75 -4.12 2.31 -9.24
C ARG A 75 -3.52 3.34 -10.19
N LYS A 76 -4.40 3.99 -10.94
CA LYS A 76 -4.02 5.10 -11.82
C LYS A 76 -3.34 6.22 -11.03
N GLY A 77 -2.17 6.63 -11.48
CA GLY A 77 -1.40 7.73 -10.89
C GLY A 77 -0.63 7.40 -9.59
N GLU A 78 -0.75 6.19 -9.03
CA GLU A 78 -0.05 5.86 -7.79
C GLU A 78 1.48 5.83 -7.92
N PRO A 79 2.09 5.24 -8.96
CA PRO A 79 3.54 5.28 -9.13
C PRO A 79 4.07 6.70 -9.26
N GLU A 80 3.38 7.54 -10.04
CA GLU A 80 3.73 8.94 -10.27
C GLU A 80 3.64 9.75 -8.96
N GLN A 81 2.61 9.50 -8.16
CA GLN A 81 2.45 10.15 -6.86
C GLN A 81 3.60 9.80 -5.90
N VAL A 82 4.00 8.52 -5.84
CA VAL A 82 5.15 8.10 -5.01
C VAL A 82 6.43 8.82 -5.45
N ILE A 83 6.68 8.90 -6.75
CA ILE A 83 7.84 9.61 -7.29
C ILE A 83 7.78 11.10 -6.92
N GLU A 84 6.63 11.74 -7.12
CA GLU A 84 6.45 13.16 -6.84
C GLU A 84 6.68 13.46 -5.36
N VAL A 85 6.04 12.73 -4.46
CA VAL A 85 6.16 12.98 -3.02
C VAL A 85 7.58 12.66 -2.52
N PHE A 86 8.07 11.46 -2.76
CA PHE A 86 9.30 11.03 -2.10
C PHE A 86 10.57 11.50 -2.80
N ARG A 87 10.63 11.46 -4.14
CA ARG A 87 11.81 11.89 -4.87
C ARG A 87 11.87 13.41 -5.02
N ASN A 88 10.77 14.05 -5.47
CA ASN A 88 10.80 15.46 -5.84
C ASN A 88 10.59 16.38 -4.63
N GLN A 89 9.62 16.09 -3.76
CA GLN A 89 9.30 16.97 -2.62
C GLN A 89 10.16 16.64 -1.40
N MET A 90 10.34 15.37 -1.03
CA MET A 90 11.09 14.95 0.15
C MET A 90 12.57 14.67 -0.12
N ASN A 91 13.03 14.73 -1.39
CA ASN A 91 14.42 14.50 -1.81
C ASN A 91 14.98 13.14 -1.33
N ALA A 92 14.16 12.10 -1.32
CA ALA A 92 14.55 10.74 -1.00
C ALA A 92 15.47 10.15 -2.08
N ASP A 93 16.39 9.27 -1.68
CA ASP A 93 17.07 8.39 -2.62
C ASP A 93 16.10 7.26 -3.00
N LEU A 94 15.39 7.46 -4.12
CA LEU A 94 14.32 6.58 -4.59
C LEU A 94 14.75 5.83 -5.86
N VAL A 95 14.92 4.52 -5.73
CA VAL A 95 15.04 3.57 -6.84
C VAL A 95 13.63 3.20 -7.30
N TYR A 96 13.28 3.61 -8.52
CA TYR A 96 12.03 3.23 -9.16
C TYR A 96 12.26 2.08 -10.13
N VAL A 97 11.53 0.99 -9.95
CA VAL A 97 11.64 -0.21 -10.78
C VAL A 97 10.32 -0.42 -11.51
N ASP A 98 10.34 -0.29 -12.83
CA ASP A 98 9.19 -0.70 -13.66
C ASP A 98 9.32 -2.19 -14.01
N ALA A 99 8.55 -3.00 -13.33
CA ALA A 99 8.50 -4.45 -13.49
C ALA A 99 7.14 -4.93 -14.05
N ALA A 100 6.29 -4.02 -14.56
CA ALA A 100 4.92 -4.33 -14.95
C ALA A 100 4.83 -5.51 -15.93
N ASP A 101 5.68 -5.55 -16.94
CA ASP A 101 5.68 -6.63 -17.95
C ASP A 101 6.06 -7.98 -17.30
N ARG A 102 7.05 -8.00 -16.43
CA ARG A 102 7.52 -9.18 -15.71
C ARG A 102 6.42 -9.81 -14.86
N PHE A 103 5.67 -8.99 -14.11
CA PHE A 103 4.54 -9.46 -13.32
C PHE A 103 3.39 -9.97 -14.18
N LEU A 104 3.04 -9.27 -15.24
CA LEU A 104 1.96 -9.67 -16.14
C LEU A 104 2.27 -10.96 -16.92
N GLU A 105 3.53 -11.20 -17.28
CA GLU A 105 3.97 -12.46 -17.88
C GLU A 105 3.77 -13.65 -16.92
N LYS A 106 4.18 -13.50 -15.66
CA LYS A 106 4.01 -14.56 -14.63
C LYS A 106 2.54 -14.80 -14.27
N LEU A 107 1.69 -13.81 -14.40
CA LEU A 107 0.25 -13.90 -14.15
C LEU A 107 -0.56 -14.37 -15.37
N SER A 108 0.09 -14.61 -16.49
CA SER A 108 -0.58 -15.04 -17.72
C SER A 108 -1.29 -16.38 -17.53
N GLY A 109 -2.61 -16.39 -17.75
CA GLY A 109 -3.44 -17.61 -17.62
C GLY A 109 -3.77 -17.99 -16.18
N VAL A 110 -3.31 -17.26 -15.17
CA VAL A 110 -3.62 -17.51 -13.76
C VAL A 110 -4.96 -16.87 -13.42
N ASP A 111 -5.95 -17.68 -13.01
CA ASP A 111 -7.30 -17.23 -12.70
C ASP A 111 -7.60 -17.25 -11.18
N GLU A 112 -7.03 -18.18 -10.44
CA GLU A 112 -7.26 -18.33 -9.01
C GLU A 112 -6.67 -17.17 -8.19
N PRO A 113 -7.49 -16.47 -7.36
CA PRO A 113 -7.04 -15.29 -6.61
C PRO A 113 -5.88 -15.55 -5.65
N GLU A 114 -5.87 -16.71 -5.00
CA GLU A 114 -4.81 -17.06 -4.05
C GLU A 114 -3.49 -17.40 -4.76
N GLU A 115 -3.56 -17.98 -5.95
CA GLU A 115 -2.38 -18.22 -6.78
C GLU A 115 -1.80 -16.88 -7.27
N LYS A 116 -2.65 -15.96 -7.76
CA LYS A 116 -2.23 -14.60 -8.10
C LYS A 116 -1.51 -13.92 -6.93
N ARG A 117 -2.08 -14.00 -5.72
CA ARG A 117 -1.50 -13.40 -4.52
C ARG A 117 -0.10 -13.96 -4.25
N LYS A 118 0.08 -15.27 -4.36
CA LYS A 118 1.39 -15.93 -4.15
C LYS A 118 2.41 -15.52 -5.20
N ILE A 119 2.02 -15.49 -6.49
CA ILE A 119 2.89 -15.09 -7.59
C ILE A 119 3.32 -13.63 -7.42
N ILE A 120 2.37 -12.73 -7.15
CA ILE A 120 2.66 -11.31 -6.97
C ILE A 120 3.59 -11.08 -5.77
N GLY A 121 3.31 -11.73 -4.64
CA GLY A 121 4.15 -11.61 -3.44
C GLY A 121 5.56 -12.16 -3.67
N GLY A 122 5.69 -13.34 -4.28
CA GLY A 122 6.98 -13.95 -4.58
C GLY A 122 7.80 -13.12 -5.56
N GLU A 123 7.17 -12.64 -6.64
CA GLU A 123 7.84 -11.81 -7.64
C GLU A 123 8.29 -10.46 -7.08
N PHE A 124 7.46 -9.85 -6.21
CA PHE A 124 7.85 -8.62 -5.54
C PHE A 124 9.13 -8.81 -4.72
N ILE A 125 9.22 -9.92 -3.98
CA ILE A 125 10.42 -10.25 -3.18
C ILE A 125 11.64 -10.44 -4.09
N GLU A 126 11.50 -11.14 -5.21
CA GLU A 126 12.59 -11.35 -6.17
C GLU A 126 13.10 -10.01 -6.74
N VAL A 127 12.20 -9.17 -7.24
CA VAL A 127 12.56 -7.84 -7.78
C VAL A 127 13.22 -6.97 -6.71
N PHE A 128 12.66 -6.94 -5.50
CA PHE A 128 13.23 -6.19 -4.39
C PHE A 128 14.63 -6.68 -4.01
N ALA A 129 14.83 -8.01 -3.95
CA ALA A 129 16.12 -8.61 -3.64
C ALA A 129 17.17 -8.33 -4.73
N GLU A 130 16.78 -8.35 -6.00
CA GLU A 130 17.65 -7.97 -7.12
C GLU A 130 18.15 -6.52 -6.98
N GLU A 131 17.27 -5.59 -6.61
CA GLU A 131 17.66 -4.19 -6.40
C GLU A 131 18.52 -4.03 -5.14
N ALA A 132 18.17 -4.72 -4.06
CA ALA A 132 18.94 -4.70 -2.82
C ALA A 132 20.39 -5.18 -3.02
N ARG A 133 20.61 -6.20 -3.86
CA ARG A 133 21.96 -6.72 -4.18
C ARG A 133 22.84 -5.73 -4.95
N LYS A 134 22.23 -4.76 -5.66
CA LYS A 134 22.98 -3.70 -6.36
C LYS A 134 23.50 -2.62 -5.40
N LEU A 135 22.97 -2.57 -4.19
CA LEU A 135 23.29 -1.58 -3.18
C LEU A 135 24.37 -2.12 -2.23
N ASN A 136 25.36 -1.29 -1.93
CA ASN A 136 26.43 -1.64 -1.00
C ASN A 136 26.11 -1.10 0.40
N ASP A 137 26.60 -1.81 1.42
CA ASP A 137 26.60 -1.38 2.83
C ASP A 137 25.20 -1.19 3.45
N ILE A 138 24.20 -1.91 2.96
CA ILE A 138 22.89 -1.96 3.58
C ILE A 138 22.93 -2.91 4.77
N LYS A 139 22.63 -2.40 5.96
CA LYS A 139 22.56 -3.19 7.18
C LYS A 139 21.15 -3.34 7.71
N PHE A 140 20.28 -2.36 7.47
CA PHE A 140 18.95 -2.28 8.03
C PHE A 140 17.87 -2.34 6.96
N LEU A 141 16.74 -2.95 7.33
CA LEU A 141 15.50 -2.94 6.56
C LEU A 141 14.43 -2.18 7.34
N GLY A 142 13.93 -1.08 6.78
CA GLY A 142 12.77 -0.37 7.30
C GLY A 142 11.48 -1.14 6.98
N GLN A 143 10.57 -1.25 7.96
CA GLN A 143 9.29 -1.89 7.78
C GLN A 143 8.14 -1.08 8.35
N GLY A 144 7.01 -1.11 7.66
CA GLY A 144 5.76 -0.47 8.05
C GLY A 144 4.85 -1.35 8.92
N THR A 145 5.41 -2.24 9.72
CA THR A 145 4.66 -3.05 10.70
C THR A 145 3.90 -2.13 11.64
N ILE A 146 2.63 -2.40 11.88
CA ILE A 146 1.78 -1.72 12.87
C ILE A 146 1.28 -2.70 13.93
N TYR A 147 0.71 -2.20 15.03
CA TYR A 147 0.35 -3.04 16.16
C TYR A 147 -0.70 -4.12 15.83
N PRO A 148 -1.72 -3.89 15.00
CA PRO A 148 -2.61 -4.95 14.52
C PRO A 148 -1.88 -6.11 13.83
N ASP A 149 -0.83 -5.86 13.04
CA ASP A 149 -0.06 -6.91 12.37
C ASP A 149 0.63 -7.83 13.40
N ILE A 150 1.10 -7.25 14.51
CA ILE A 150 1.70 -8.01 15.62
C ILE A 150 0.65 -8.88 16.31
N LEU A 151 -0.55 -8.34 16.56
CA LEU A 151 -1.64 -9.09 17.23
C LEU A 151 -2.13 -10.26 16.36
N GLU A 152 -2.21 -10.07 15.04
CA GLU A 152 -2.61 -11.12 14.11
C GLU A 152 -1.54 -12.22 13.98
N SER A 153 -0.27 -11.88 14.21
CA SER A 153 0.86 -12.83 14.14
C SER A 153 1.08 -13.67 15.40
N ASP A 154 0.29 -13.49 16.44
CA ASP A 154 0.44 -14.16 17.75
C ASP A 154 0.07 -15.66 17.71
N GLY A 155 0.63 -16.40 16.79
CA GLY A 155 0.47 -17.86 16.64
C GLY A 155 1.26 -18.41 15.45
N VAL A 156 1.66 -17.58 14.53
CA VAL A 156 2.53 -17.94 13.41
C VAL A 156 3.66 -16.92 13.40
N LYS A 157 4.92 -17.37 13.34
CA LYS A 157 6.07 -16.49 13.09
C LYS A 157 5.95 -15.87 11.70
N ALA A 158 5.01 -14.95 11.56
CA ALA A 158 4.75 -14.22 10.34
C ALA A 158 5.43 -12.86 10.44
N HIS A 159 6.71 -12.86 10.21
CA HIS A 159 7.37 -11.67 9.70
C HIS A 159 6.89 -11.51 8.25
N HIS A 160 5.76 -10.83 8.05
CA HIS A 160 5.06 -10.75 6.78
C HIS A 160 5.88 -10.14 5.63
N ASN A 161 7.05 -9.54 5.92
CA ASN A 161 7.92 -8.95 4.90
C ASN A 161 9.38 -9.44 4.91
N VAL A 162 9.88 -10.04 5.99
CA VAL A 162 11.26 -10.56 6.05
C VAL A 162 11.33 -12.06 5.76
N GLY A 163 10.27 -12.80 6.05
CA GLY A 163 10.23 -14.26 5.88
C GLY A 163 10.27 -14.75 4.43
N GLY A 164 10.34 -13.85 3.45
CA GLY A 164 10.46 -14.19 2.04
C GLY A 164 11.75 -13.70 1.39
N LEU A 165 12.58 -12.93 2.09
CA LEU A 165 13.88 -12.53 1.54
C LEU A 165 14.83 -13.72 1.51
N PRO A 166 15.72 -13.79 0.49
CA PRO A 166 16.74 -14.82 0.40
C PRO A 166 17.64 -14.88 1.64
N ASP A 167 18.09 -16.07 2.01
CA ASP A 167 18.92 -16.34 3.21
C ASP A 167 20.27 -15.60 3.20
N ASP A 168 20.73 -15.14 2.03
CA ASP A 168 21.92 -14.32 1.86
C ASP A 168 21.71 -12.85 2.28
N MET A 169 20.46 -12.44 2.56
CA MET A 169 20.10 -11.09 2.99
C MET A 169 19.75 -11.06 4.48
N ASN A 170 20.71 -10.66 5.28
CA ASN A 170 20.58 -10.59 6.73
C ASN A 170 20.50 -9.13 7.19
N PHE A 171 19.28 -8.58 7.27
CA PHE A 171 19.03 -7.21 7.71
C PHE A 171 18.55 -7.16 9.17
N GLU A 172 18.97 -6.13 9.89
CA GLU A 172 18.35 -5.74 11.14
C GLU A 172 17.12 -4.86 10.84
N LEU A 173 16.02 -5.03 11.60
CA LEU A 173 14.77 -4.31 11.33
C LEU A 173 14.74 -2.94 11.99
N VAL A 174 14.19 -1.96 11.27
CA VAL A 174 13.81 -0.65 11.78
C VAL A 174 12.29 -0.50 11.61
N GLU A 175 11.55 -0.59 12.72
CA GLU A 175 10.09 -0.63 12.76
C GLU A 175 9.52 0.50 13.65
N PRO A 176 9.64 1.76 13.24
CA PRO A 176 9.37 2.90 14.12
C PRO A 176 7.90 3.05 14.53
N ILE A 177 6.98 2.41 13.80
CA ILE A 177 5.53 2.52 14.03
C ILE A 177 4.89 1.22 14.52
N LYS A 178 5.68 0.21 14.91
CA LYS A 178 5.19 -1.15 15.23
C LYS A 178 4.20 -1.23 16.39
N LEU A 179 4.17 -0.24 17.27
CA LEU A 179 3.25 -0.20 18.41
C LEU A 179 2.03 0.69 18.17
N LEU A 180 1.84 1.21 16.95
CA LEU A 180 0.76 2.13 16.62
C LEU A 180 -0.42 1.42 15.95
N TYR A 181 -1.61 1.97 16.18
CA TYR A 181 -2.79 1.63 15.38
C TYR A 181 -2.85 2.50 14.13
N LYS A 182 -3.65 2.06 13.15
CA LYS A 182 -3.76 2.70 11.83
C LYS A 182 -4.18 4.17 11.87
N ASP A 183 -5.09 4.52 12.78
CA ASP A 183 -5.53 5.88 12.98
C ASP A 183 -4.42 6.79 13.54
N GLU A 184 -3.59 6.27 14.45
CA GLU A 184 -2.40 6.99 14.96
C GLU A 184 -1.36 7.23 13.85
N VAL A 185 -1.11 6.21 13.01
CA VAL A 185 -0.21 6.34 11.86
C VAL A 185 -0.66 7.46 10.92
N ARG A 186 -1.97 7.63 10.71
CA ARG A 186 -2.52 8.72 9.90
C ARG A 186 -2.29 10.10 10.52
N VAL A 187 -2.46 10.24 11.84
CA VAL A 187 -2.17 11.50 12.53
C VAL A 187 -0.70 11.88 12.37
N ILE A 188 0.20 10.92 12.54
CA ILE A 188 1.65 11.11 12.35
C ILE A 188 1.98 11.45 10.89
N GLY A 189 1.33 10.79 9.93
CA GLY A 189 1.54 11.06 8.51
C GLY A 189 1.23 12.52 8.13
N ARG A 190 0.14 13.07 8.65
CA ARG A 190 -0.20 14.49 8.46
C ARG A 190 0.82 15.42 9.09
N GLU A 191 1.27 15.12 10.31
CA GLU A 191 2.29 15.93 11.01
C GLU A 191 3.65 15.88 10.31
N LEU A 192 3.95 14.79 9.61
CA LEU A 192 5.13 14.66 8.74
C LEU A 192 5.01 15.38 7.40
N GLY A 193 3.82 15.92 7.07
CA GLY A 193 3.55 16.66 5.84
C GLY A 193 3.26 15.75 4.63
N LEU A 194 2.86 14.51 4.84
CA LEU A 194 2.37 13.67 3.76
C LEU A 194 1.02 14.19 3.23
N PRO A 195 0.76 14.10 1.91
CA PRO A 195 -0.52 14.51 1.33
C PRO A 195 -1.72 13.76 1.93
N ASP A 196 -2.84 14.44 2.12
CA ASP A 196 -4.06 13.86 2.70
C ASP A 196 -4.57 12.66 1.90
N ASP A 197 -4.53 12.71 0.58
CA ASP A 197 -4.93 11.62 -0.30
C ASP A 197 -4.03 10.36 -0.19
N MET A 198 -2.82 10.51 0.32
CA MET A 198 -1.93 9.40 0.67
C MET A 198 -2.22 8.89 2.09
N VAL A 199 -2.45 9.79 3.05
CA VAL A 199 -2.68 9.47 4.46
C VAL A 199 -4.06 8.84 4.67
N ASP A 200 -5.10 9.38 4.03
CA ASP A 200 -6.49 8.95 4.17
C ASP A 200 -6.90 7.88 3.15
N ARG A 201 -5.94 7.39 2.39
CA ARG A 201 -6.19 6.34 1.40
C ARG A 201 -6.93 5.16 2.01
N GLN A 202 -8.01 4.73 1.32
CA GLN A 202 -8.74 3.53 1.69
C GLN A 202 -7.85 2.28 1.58
N PRO A 203 -8.15 1.19 2.32
CA PRO A 203 -7.40 -0.05 2.24
C PRO A 203 -7.27 -0.55 0.79
N PHE A 204 -6.06 -0.94 0.41
CA PHE A 204 -5.77 -1.51 -0.90
C PHE A 204 -5.03 -2.83 -0.71
N PRO A 205 -5.48 -3.93 -1.33
CA PRO A 205 -4.87 -5.23 -1.11
C PRO A 205 -3.46 -5.29 -1.69
N GLY A 206 -2.58 -6.09 -1.07
CA GLY A 206 -1.22 -6.30 -1.56
C GLY A 206 -1.12 -6.70 -3.04
N PRO A 207 -1.98 -7.60 -3.57
CA PRO A 207 -2.02 -7.93 -5.00
C PRO A 207 -2.56 -6.81 -5.90
N GLY A 208 -2.92 -5.66 -5.35
CA GLY A 208 -3.41 -4.52 -6.12
C GLY A 208 -4.68 -4.81 -6.91
N LEU A 209 -4.76 -4.27 -8.12
CA LEU A 209 -5.88 -4.48 -9.05
C LEU A 209 -5.95 -5.92 -9.59
N GLY A 210 -4.93 -6.74 -9.39
CA GLY A 210 -4.88 -8.12 -9.87
C GLY A 210 -6.00 -9.02 -9.33
N VAL A 211 -6.47 -8.77 -8.09
CA VAL A 211 -7.62 -9.49 -7.50
C VAL A 211 -8.96 -8.84 -7.79
N ARG A 212 -8.96 -7.67 -8.41
CA ARG A 212 -10.16 -6.96 -8.89
C ARG A 212 -10.46 -7.22 -10.38
N CYS A 213 -9.48 -7.77 -11.09
CA CYS A 213 -9.62 -8.36 -12.41
C CYS A 213 -9.87 -9.86 -12.21
N THR A 214 -11.14 -10.32 -12.15
CA THR A 214 -11.46 -11.73 -11.89
C THR A 214 -11.17 -12.59 -13.12
N GLY A 215 -10.85 -13.88 -12.93
CA GLY A 215 -10.30 -14.71 -13.99
C GLY A 215 -8.88 -14.31 -14.37
N ALA A 216 -8.33 -14.86 -15.45
CA ALA A 216 -6.96 -14.54 -15.90
C ALA A 216 -6.82 -13.06 -16.26
N ILE A 217 -5.72 -12.43 -15.85
CA ILE A 217 -5.48 -11.00 -16.09
C ILE A 217 -5.11 -10.79 -17.55
N THR A 218 -5.80 -9.85 -18.21
CA THR A 218 -5.39 -9.29 -19.50
C THR A 218 -5.12 -7.80 -19.36
N ARG A 219 -4.24 -7.24 -20.19
CA ARG A 219 -3.93 -5.80 -20.18
C ARG A 219 -5.17 -4.95 -20.37
N GLU A 220 -6.06 -5.34 -21.29
CA GLU A 220 -7.31 -4.62 -21.56
C GLU A 220 -8.24 -4.59 -20.34
N ARG A 221 -8.45 -5.75 -19.67
CA ARG A 221 -9.31 -5.79 -18.49
C ARG A 221 -8.69 -5.12 -17.28
N LEU A 222 -7.38 -5.23 -17.12
CA LEU A 222 -6.65 -4.52 -16.06
C LEU A 222 -6.78 -3.00 -16.23
N GLU A 223 -6.70 -2.52 -17.47
CA GLU A 223 -6.91 -1.10 -17.77
C GLU A 223 -8.37 -0.69 -17.52
N ALA A 224 -9.33 -1.53 -17.88
CA ALA A 224 -10.74 -1.29 -17.58
C ALA A 224 -11.01 -1.21 -16.06
N VAL A 225 -10.36 -2.07 -15.24
CA VAL A 225 -10.40 -1.97 -13.77
C VAL A 225 -9.78 -0.67 -13.31
N ARG A 226 -8.61 -0.30 -13.83
CA ARG A 226 -7.88 0.91 -13.42
C ARG A 226 -8.65 2.18 -13.71
N GLU A 227 -9.21 2.30 -14.89
CA GLU A 227 -10.01 3.46 -15.29
C GLU A 227 -11.34 3.53 -14.54
N SER A 228 -12.08 2.42 -14.44
CA SER A 228 -13.34 2.41 -13.70
C SER A 228 -13.15 2.66 -12.19
N ASP A 229 -12.07 2.17 -11.58
CA ASP A 229 -11.73 2.47 -10.18
C ASP A 229 -11.37 3.96 -10.00
N SER A 230 -10.70 4.57 -10.97
CA SER A 230 -10.41 6.01 -10.95
C SER A 230 -11.68 6.85 -11.00
N ILE A 231 -12.57 6.53 -11.95
CA ILE A 231 -13.87 7.21 -12.09
C ILE A 231 -14.68 7.08 -10.80
N LEU A 232 -14.80 5.86 -10.26
CA LEU A 232 -15.54 5.62 -9.01
C LEU A 232 -14.99 6.47 -7.86
N ARG A 233 -13.67 6.52 -7.69
CA ARG A 233 -13.03 7.32 -6.61
C ARG A 233 -13.27 8.83 -6.80
N GLU A 234 -13.17 9.32 -8.02
CA GLU A 234 -13.42 10.72 -8.34
C GLU A 234 -14.87 11.13 -8.05
N GLU A 235 -15.84 10.31 -8.46
CA GLU A 235 -17.25 10.58 -8.22
C GLU A 235 -17.62 10.45 -6.73
N PHE A 236 -17.05 9.47 -6.00
CA PHE A 236 -17.24 9.35 -4.55
C PHE A 236 -16.65 10.53 -3.80
N ALA A 237 -15.45 11.02 -4.16
CA ALA A 237 -14.87 12.20 -3.57
C ALA A 237 -15.74 13.45 -3.84
N ARG A 238 -16.17 13.64 -5.10
CA ARG A 238 -17.04 14.74 -5.51
C ARG A 238 -18.39 14.76 -4.77
N ALA A 239 -18.94 13.57 -4.50
CA ALA A 239 -20.20 13.41 -3.75
C ALA A 239 -20.00 13.42 -2.22
N GLY A 240 -18.78 13.56 -1.72
CA GLY A 240 -18.47 13.59 -0.29
C GLY A 240 -18.59 12.25 0.43
N PHE A 241 -18.39 11.15 -0.27
CA PHE A 241 -18.33 9.79 0.28
C PHE A 241 -16.92 9.36 0.71
N GLU A 242 -15.90 10.08 0.27
CA GLU A 242 -14.52 9.84 0.71
C GLU A 242 -14.40 9.97 2.24
N GLY A 243 -13.76 8.99 2.87
CA GLY A 243 -13.65 8.92 4.33
C GLY A 243 -14.91 8.47 5.07
N LYS A 244 -16.09 8.42 4.42
CA LYS A 244 -17.36 7.92 5.00
C LYS A 244 -17.58 6.44 4.73
N VAL A 245 -17.16 5.98 3.56
CA VAL A 245 -17.22 4.56 3.16
C VAL A 245 -15.87 3.93 3.40
N TRP A 246 -15.83 2.86 4.16
CA TRP A 246 -14.58 2.21 4.56
C TRP A 246 -13.77 1.72 3.36
N GLN A 247 -14.44 1.06 2.39
CA GLN A 247 -13.82 0.60 1.16
C GLN A 247 -14.81 0.58 0.01
N TYR A 248 -14.41 1.11 -1.13
CA TYR A 248 -15.16 1.07 -2.38
C TYR A 248 -14.20 0.88 -3.55
N PHE A 249 -14.62 0.10 -4.53
CA PHE A 249 -13.81 -0.24 -5.69
C PHE A 249 -14.63 -0.86 -6.80
N THR A 250 -14.06 -0.98 -7.98
CA THR A 250 -14.64 -1.70 -9.10
C THR A 250 -14.00 -3.06 -9.30
N VAL A 251 -14.78 -4.00 -9.84
CA VAL A 251 -14.34 -5.32 -10.28
C VAL A 251 -14.78 -5.54 -11.71
N VAL A 252 -13.88 -6.01 -12.56
CA VAL A 252 -14.18 -6.39 -13.94
C VAL A 252 -14.08 -7.92 -14.07
N PRO A 253 -15.21 -8.62 -14.30
CA PRO A 253 -15.22 -10.07 -14.45
C PRO A 253 -14.75 -10.53 -15.84
N ASP A 254 -14.38 -11.80 -15.95
CA ASP A 254 -13.91 -12.43 -17.18
C ASP A 254 -15.07 -12.95 -18.06
N PHE A 255 -16.03 -12.09 -18.30
CA PHE A 255 -17.09 -12.36 -19.30
C PHE A 255 -17.59 -11.05 -19.88
N LYS A 256 -18.07 -11.11 -21.12
CA LYS A 256 -18.70 -9.97 -21.78
C LYS A 256 -20.19 -10.04 -21.73
N SER A 257 -20.84 -8.89 -21.54
CA SER A 257 -22.30 -8.72 -21.60
C SER A 257 -22.69 -7.98 -22.88
N THR A 258 -23.90 -8.25 -23.37
CA THR A 258 -24.45 -7.55 -24.51
C THR A 258 -24.87 -6.13 -24.10
N GLY A 259 -24.38 -5.14 -24.82
CA GLY A 259 -24.76 -3.74 -24.70
C GLY A 259 -25.17 -3.13 -26.04
N ILE A 260 -25.53 -1.85 -26.00
CA ILE A 260 -25.77 -1.04 -27.19
C ILE A 260 -24.86 0.19 -27.12
N LYS A 261 -24.04 0.37 -28.14
CA LYS A 261 -23.14 1.53 -28.28
C LYS A 261 -23.37 2.19 -29.64
N ASN A 262 -23.74 3.48 -29.63
CA ASN A 262 -24.06 4.22 -30.86
C ASN A 262 -25.12 3.54 -31.72
N GLY A 263 -26.18 3.00 -31.12
CA GLY A 263 -27.27 2.32 -31.81
C GLY A 263 -26.94 0.92 -32.36
N LYS A 264 -25.76 0.40 -32.10
CA LYS A 264 -25.32 -0.94 -32.54
C LYS A 264 -25.06 -1.84 -31.35
N ARG A 265 -25.30 -3.15 -31.52
CA ARG A 265 -24.97 -4.16 -30.51
C ARG A 265 -23.46 -4.17 -30.24
N SER A 266 -23.09 -4.11 -29.00
CA SER A 266 -21.70 -4.24 -28.50
C SER A 266 -21.58 -5.37 -27.49
N PHE A 267 -20.36 -5.82 -27.24
CA PHE A 267 -20.03 -6.82 -26.24
C PHE A 267 -18.90 -6.27 -25.37
N GLU A 268 -19.29 -5.75 -24.21
CA GLU A 268 -18.39 -5.06 -23.28
C GLU A 268 -18.28 -5.82 -21.95
N TRP A 269 -17.22 -5.59 -21.20
CA TRP A 269 -17.10 -6.12 -19.85
C TRP A 269 -18.02 -5.34 -18.91
N PRO A 270 -18.85 -6.03 -18.12
CA PRO A 270 -19.59 -5.37 -17.05
C PRO A 270 -18.63 -4.92 -15.95
N VAL A 271 -18.97 -3.83 -15.28
CA VAL A 271 -18.25 -3.34 -14.11
C VAL A 271 -19.13 -3.55 -12.89
N VAL A 272 -18.60 -4.23 -11.89
CA VAL A 272 -19.26 -4.42 -10.58
C VAL A 272 -18.72 -3.36 -9.63
N ILE A 273 -19.59 -2.54 -9.04
CA ILE A 273 -19.25 -1.61 -8.00
C ILE A 273 -19.45 -2.30 -6.64
N ARG A 274 -18.45 -2.23 -5.80
CA ARG A 274 -18.52 -2.69 -4.42
C ARG A 274 -18.20 -1.53 -3.48
N ALA A 275 -19.13 -1.24 -2.55
CA ALA A 275 -18.95 -0.26 -1.49
C ALA A 275 -19.41 -0.88 -0.17
N VAL A 276 -18.52 -0.91 0.81
CA VAL A 276 -18.77 -1.61 2.08
C VAL A 276 -18.25 -0.80 3.27
N ASN A 277 -18.95 -0.95 4.38
CA ASN A 277 -18.51 -0.50 5.69
C ASN A 277 -18.27 -1.69 6.62
N THR A 278 -17.29 -1.54 7.50
CA THR A 278 -16.95 -2.53 8.52
C THR A 278 -16.42 -1.83 9.77
N LYS A 279 -16.58 -2.50 10.91
CA LYS A 279 -15.99 -2.05 12.20
C LYS A 279 -14.77 -2.88 12.58
N ASP A 280 -14.69 -4.10 12.13
CA ASP A 280 -13.72 -5.12 12.56
C ASP A 280 -12.93 -5.74 11.38
N ALA A 281 -13.13 -5.24 10.15
CA ALA A 281 -12.63 -5.80 8.89
C ALA A 281 -13.07 -7.24 8.58
N MET A 282 -13.85 -7.88 9.45
CA MET A 282 -14.32 -9.26 9.30
C MET A 282 -15.80 -9.33 8.92
N THR A 283 -16.61 -8.45 9.50
CA THR A 283 -18.03 -8.32 9.19
C THR A 283 -18.26 -7.03 8.41
N ALA A 284 -18.86 -7.12 7.24
CA ALA A 284 -19.11 -5.96 6.39
C ALA A 284 -20.59 -5.80 6.06
N SER A 285 -21.06 -4.56 6.03
CA SER A 285 -22.36 -4.16 5.47
C SER A 285 -22.16 -3.45 4.15
N VAL A 286 -23.11 -3.63 3.24
CA VAL A 286 -23.13 -2.87 1.98
C VAL A 286 -23.52 -1.43 2.28
N GLU A 287 -22.80 -0.49 1.68
CA GLU A 287 -23.16 0.93 1.72
C GLU A 287 -24.26 1.23 0.70
N GLU A 288 -25.24 2.02 1.11
CA GLU A 288 -26.30 2.51 0.23
C GLU A 288 -25.76 3.65 -0.64
N ILE A 289 -25.56 3.37 -1.93
CA ILE A 289 -25.12 4.38 -2.89
C ILE A 289 -26.35 5.05 -3.50
N PRO A 290 -26.47 6.40 -3.41
CA PRO A 290 -27.58 7.10 -4.07
C PRO A 290 -27.63 6.83 -5.56
N TYR A 291 -28.86 6.61 -6.07
CA TYR A 291 -29.06 6.31 -7.50
C TYR A 291 -28.50 7.41 -8.42
N GLU A 292 -28.64 8.65 -8.00
CA GLU A 292 -28.11 9.81 -8.73
C GLU A 292 -26.57 9.71 -8.89
N LEU A 293 -25.86 9.22 -7.87
CA LEU A 293 -24.41 9.03 -7.95
C LEU A 293 -24.05 7.90 -8.92
N LEU A 294 -24.80 6.79 -8.89
CA LEU A 294 -24.59 5.65 -9.80
C LEU A 294 -24.76 6.04 -11.28
N HIS A 295 -25.52 7.12 -11.55
CA HIS A 295 -25.72 7.61 -12.92
C HIS A 295 -24.48 8.28 -13.51
N TYR A 296 -23.56 8.80 -12.66
CA TYR A 296 -22.33 9.47 -13.07
C TYR A 296 -21.10 8.53 -13.12
N ILE A 297 -21.21 7.37 -12.50
CA ILE A 297 -20.18 6.32 -12.52
C ILE A 297 -20.39 5.42 -13.73
#